data_c79229c2706b1b1958a00ee6e673a630
#
_entry.id   c79229c2706b1b1958a00ee6e673a630
#
_cell.length_a   1.000
_cell.length_b   1.000
_cell.length_c   1.000
_cell.angle_alpha   90.00
_cell.angle_beta   90.00
_cell.angle_gamma   90.00
#
_symmetry.space_group_name_H-M   'P 1'
#
loop_
_entity.id
_entity.type
_entity.pdbx_description
1 polymer ?
#
loop_
_entity_poly.entity_id
_entity_poly.type
_entity_poly.pdbx_seq_one_letter_code
_entity_poly.pdbx_strand_id
1 'polypeptide(L)'
;MTLDRLQAHYGFTRTPFGKALAPSMLHRHTAHAEAVARIGWCITERALGVVTGEVGAGKTVAVRAALANLDPSRHTTIYLGNPAVGGRGLYGGIVTALGGEPRFHKAALIPQTVELLAAEEHERGRTVVLILDEAHLLTSDQLEELRLLTNADMDSHSPFACLLIGQPTLRRRIKLGTFAALDQRIALRYTLTAMSDTETASYLAHHLALAGRSDPLFSDDATALLHQVGRGTPRAVTNPAVQAPVAAYAA
;
A
#
# COMPACT_ATOMS: atom_id res chain seq x y z
N MET A 1 -19.82 -3.30 -29.58
CA MET A 1 -18.83 -4.28 -29.09
C MET A 1 -19.23 -4.69 -27.69
N THR A 2 -19.45 -5.99 -27.43
CA THR A 2 -19.76 -6.50 -26.08
C THR A 2 -18.50 -7.11 -25.46
N LEU A 3 -18.35 -7.01 -24.15
CA LEU A 3 -17.21 -7.57 -23.42
C LEU A 3 -17.07 -9.08 -23.66
N ASP A 4 -18.20 -9.81 -23.70
CA ASP A 4 -18.25 -11.27 -23.90
C ASP A 4 -17.67 -11.69 -25.25
N ARG A 5 -17.92 -10.92 -26.32
CA ARG A 5 -17.36 -11.20 -27.66
C ARG A 5 -15.84 -11.00 -27.69
N LEU A 6 -15.33 -9.97 -27.01
CA LEU A 6 -13.89 -9.73 -26.87
C LEU A 6 -13.22 -10.87 -26.09
N GLN A 7 -13.83 -11.29 -24.98
CA GLN A 7 -13.33 -12.41 -24.18
C GLN A 7 -13.30 -13.71 -24.99
N ALA A 8 -14.38 -14.03 -25.70
CA ALA A 8 -14.44 -15.22 -26.55
C ALA A 8 -13.37 -15.18 -27.66
N HIS A 9 -13.16 -14.02 -28.31
CA HIS A 9 -12.16 -13.89 -29.38
C HIS A 9 -10.73 -14.17 -28.92
N TYR A 10 -10.36 -13.67 -27.71
CA TYR A 10 -9.03 -13.85 -27.16
C TYR A 10 -8.90 -15.07 -26.24
N GLY A 11 -9.95 -15.86 -26.04
CA GLY A 11 -9.95 -17.02 -25.15
C GLY A 11 -9.87 -16.67 -23.67
N PHE A 12 -10.35 -15.49 -23.27
CA PHE A 12 -10.35 -15.08 -21.88
C PHE A 12 -11.55 -15.63 -21.12
N THR A 13 -11.32 -16.18 -19.93
CA THR A 13 -12.37 -16.58 -18.99
C THR A 13 -12.82 -15.40 -18.11
N ARG A 14 -11.99 -14.38 -17.99
CA ARG A 14 -12.26 -13.10 -17.33
C ARG A 14 -11.37 -12.01 -17.93
N THR A 15 -11.71 -10.75 -17.69
CA THR A 15 -10.89 -9.62 -18.14
C THR A 15 -9.48 -9.70 -17.54
N PRO A 16 -8.41 -9.73 -18.36
CA PRO A 16 -7.06 -9.68 -17.85
C PRO A 16 -6.79 -8.34 -17.15
N PHE A 17 -5.80 -8.30 -16.26
CA PHE A 17 -5.40 -7.10 -15.51
C PHE A 17 -6.50 -6.52 -14.60
N GLY A 18 -7.46 -7.33 -14.17
CA GLY A 18 -8.53 -6.91 -13.25
C GLY A 18 -7.98 -6.45 -11.90
N LYS A 19 -8.69 -5.49 -11.27
CA LYS A 19 -8.29 -4.94 -9.97
C LYS A 19 -8.64 -5.85 -8.79
N ALA A 20 -9.64 -6.71 -8.93
CA ALA A 20 -10.17 -7.57 -7.88
C ALA A 20 -9.39 -8.90 -7.81
N LEU A 21 -8.08 -8.82 -7.56
CA LEU A 21 -7.23 -9.99 -7.35
C LEU A 21 -7.07 -10.27 -5.86
N ALA A 22 -7.17 -11.55 -5.48
CA ALA A 22 -6.79 -11.97 -4.15
C ALA A 22 -5.27 -11.77 -3.93
N PRO A 23 -4.81 -11.51 -2.70
CA PRO A 23 -3.39 -11.33 -2.41
C PRO A 23 -2.50 -12.49 -2.87
N SER A 24 -3.00 -13.73 -2.85
CA SER A 24 -2.30 -14.92 -3.35
C SER A 24 -2.11 -14.95 -4.86
N MET A 25 -2.91 -14.18 -5.61
CA MET A 25 -2.89 -14.10 -7.07
C MET A 25 -2.06 -12.92 -7.60
N LEU A 26 -1.44 -12.14 -6.72
CA LEU A 26 -0.64 -10.99 -7.11
C LEU A 26 0.69 -11.43 -7.70
N HIS A 27 1.09 -10.81 -8.81
CA HIS A 27 2.43 -11.00 -9.37
C HIS A 27 3.49 -10.45 -8.42
N ARG A 28 4.49 -11.28 -8.10
CA ARG A 28 5.56 -10.96 -7.16
C ARG A 28 6.87 -10.70 -7.92
N HIS A 29 7.08 -9.48 -8.40
CA HIS A 29 8.40 -9.06 -8.85
C HIS A 29 9.32 -8.75 -7.65
N THR A 30 10.63 -8.68 -7.88
CA THR A 30 11.65 -8.58 -6.83
C THR A 30 11.38 -7.46 -5.82
N ALA A 31 11.15 -6.24 -6.31
CA ALA A 31 10.89 -5.09 -5.44
C ALA A 31 9.57 -5.23 -4.65
N HIS A 32 8.55 -5.87 -5.23
CA HIS A 32 7.29 -6.15 -4.52
C HIS A 32 7.49 -7.18 -3.41
N ALA A 33 8.19 -8.28 -3.68
CA ALA A 33 8.47 -9.31 -2.69
C ALA A 33 9.29 -8.76 -1.51
N GLU A 34 10.29 -7.93 -1.80
CA GLU A 34 11.08 -7.23 -0.78
C GLU A 34 10.22 -6.25 0.04
N ALA A 35 9.34 -5.48 -0.61
CA ALA A 35 8.41 -4.59 0.09
C ALA A 35 7.54 -5.36 1.08
N VAL A 36 6.94 -6.49 0.66
CA VAL A 36 6.10 -7.33 1.50
C VAL A 36 6.86 -7.84 2.72
N ALA A 37 8.08 -8.36 2.53
CA ALA A 37 8.91 -8.85 3.62
C ALA A 37 9.28 -7.74 4.62
N ARG A 38 9.70 -6.58 4.12
CA ARG A 38 10.08 -5.42 4.96
C ARG A 38 8.89 -4.85 5.73
N ILE A 39 7.71 -4.77 5.10
CA ILE A 39 6.47 -4.35 5.77
C ILE A 39 6.11 -5.34 6.88
N GLY A 40 6.20 -6.65 6.62
CA GLY A 40 5.97 -7.68 7.62
C GLY A 40 6.90 -7.53 8.83
N TRP A 41 8.20 -7.35 8.59
CA TRP A 41 9.17 -7.07 9.65
C TRP A 41 8.81 -5.80 10.46
N CYS A 42 8.48 -4.71 9.77
CA CYS A 42 8.10 -3.47 10.42
C CYS A 42 6.87 -3.63 11.34
N ILE A 43 5.90 -4.46 10.94
CA ILE A 43 4.72 -4.77 11.74
C ILE A 43 5.10 -5.60 12.97
N THR A 44 5.95 -6.61 12.81
CA THR A 44 6.42 -7.47 13.91
C THR A 44 7.16 -6.66 14.98
N GLU A 45 8.02 -5.73 14.55
CA GLU A 45 8.77 -4.83 15.44
C GLU A 45 7.93 -3.66 15.99
N ARG A 46 6.65 -3.57 15.63
CA ARG A 46 5.78 -2.43 15.96
C ARG A 46 6.40 -1.08 15.62
N ALA A 47 7.13 -1.03 14.53
CA ALA A 47 7.94 0.11 14.17
C ALA A 47 7.19 1.11 13.28
N LEU A 48 7.75 2.29 13.13
CA LEU A 48 7.36 3.28 12.14
C LEU A 48 8.08 3.00 10.81
N GLY A 49 7.31 2.75 9.76
CA GLY A 49 7.81 2.49 8.41
C GLY A 49 7.35 3.52 7.39
N VAL A 50 8.21 3.82 6.42
CA VAL A 50 7.91 4.67 5.27
C VAL A 50 8.17 3.90 3.99
N VAL A 51 7.10 3.68 3.22
CA VAL A 51 7.16 3.02 1.91
C VAL A 51 6.76 4.04 0.84
N THR A 52 7.69 4.35 -0.04
CA THR A 52 7.48 5.31 -1.12
C THR A 52 7.61 4.65 -2.49
N GLY A 53 7.16 5.32 -3.52
CA GLY A 53 7.27 4.89 -4.91
C GLY A 53 6.37 5.73 -5.80
N GLU A 54 6.59 5.64 -7.09
CA GLU A 54 5.81 6.37 -8.09
C GLU A 54 4.32 5.98 -8.06
N VAL A 55 3.48 6.83 -8.64
CA VAL A 55 2.04 6.54 -8.77
C VAL A 55 1.85 5.29 -9.63
N GLY A 56 1.09 4.32 -9.11
CA GLY A 56 0.87 3.05 -9.83
C GLY A 56 1.97 2.00 -9.66
N ALA A 57 3.02 2.26 -8.87
CA ALA A 57 4.11 1.30 -8.61
C ALA A 57 3.68 0.04 -7.80
N GLY A 58 2.46 0.03 -7.25
CA GLY A 58 1.97 -1.14 -6.50
C GLY A 58 2.15 -1.06 -4.98
N LYS A 59 2.40 0.12 -4.41
CA LYS A 59 2.59 0.32 -2.96
C LYS A 59 1.44 -0.28 -2.12
N THR A 60 0.21 0.11 -2.42
CA THR A 60 -0.99 -0.38 -1.72
C THR A 60 -1.20 -1.89 -1.94
N VAL A 61 -0.76 -2.41 -3.09
CA VAL A 61 -0.78 -3.85 -3.40
C VAL A 61 0.20 -4.61 -2.51
N ALA A 62 1.42 -4.08 -2.30
CA ALA A 62 2.41 -4.67 -1.40
C ALA A 62 1.93 -4.66 0.06
N VAL A 63 1.30 -3.57 0.51
CA VAL A 63 0.67 -3.50 1.83
C VAL A 63 -0.42 -4.56 1.98
N ARG A 64 -1.34 -4.69 1.03
CA ARG A 64 -2.38 -5.73 1.04
C ARG A 64 -1.80 -7.15 1.11
N ALA A 65 -0.73 -7.41 0.36
CA ALA A 65 -0.05 -8.70 0.39
C ALA A 65 0.62 -8.97 1.75
N ALA A 66 1.23 -7.96 2.37
CA ALA A 66 1.82 -8.09 3.70
C ALA A 66 0.75 -8.34 4.77
N LEU A 67 -0.35 -7.58 4.74
CA LEU A 67 -1.47 -7.75 5.69
C LEU A 67 -2.15 -9.11 5.56
N ALA A 68 -2.24 -9.67 4.36
CA ALA A 68 -2.83 -11.00 4.14
C ALA A 68 -2.01 -12.14 4.80
N ASN A 69 -0.74 -11.89 5.14
CA ASN A 69 0.10 -12.85 5.86
C ASN A 69 -0.01 -12.73 7.39
N LEU A 70 -0.74 -11.73 7.89
CA LEU A 70 -0.93 -11.53 9.33
C LEU A 70 -2.05 -12.44 9.86
N ASP A 71 -1.90 -12.87 11.09
CA ASP A 71 -2.97 -13.54 11.83
C ASP A 71 -4.01 -12.50 12.29
N PRO A 72 -5.27 -12.56 11.79
CA PRO A 72 -6.32 -11.60 12.14
C PRO A 72 -6.72 -11.65 13.62
N SER A 73 -6.45 -12.77 14.32
CA SER A 73 -6.72 -12.90 15.75
C SER A 73 -5.75 -12.09 16.61
N ARG A 74 -4.56 -11.80 16.09
CA ARG A 74 -3.46 -11.13 16.79
C ARG A 74 -3.22 -9.69 16.32
N HIS A 75 -3.85 -9.28 15.22
CA HIS A 75 -3.63 -7.96 14.63
C HIS A 75 -4.96 -7.26 14.35
N THR A 76 -5.03 -5.98 14.70
CA THR A 76 -6.12 -5.07 14.34
C THR A 76 -5.59 -4.08 13.29
N THR A 77 -6.09 -4.17 12.06
CA THR A 77 -5.65 -3.30 10.96
C THR A 77 -6.53 -2.07 10.85
N ILE A 78 -5.92 -0.89 10.88
CA ILE A 78 -6.56 0.40 10.65
C ILE A 78 -6.00 0.99 9.35
N TYR A 79 -6.85 1.15 8.33
CA TYR A 79 -6.47 1.74 7.05
C TYR A 79 -7.12 3.09 6.84
N LEU A 80 -6.31 4.14 6.73
CA LEU A 80 -6.75 5.50 6.41
C LEU A 80 -6.25 5.86 5.01
N GLY A 81 -7.13 5.74 4.01
CA GLY A 81 -6.81 5.93 2.59
C GLY A 81 -6.68 7.40 2.18
N ASN A 82 -7.21 8.32 2.99
CA ASN A 82 -7.04 9.76 2.79
C ASN A 82 -6.78 10.42 4.15
N PRO A 83 -5.52 10.62 4.53
CA PRO A 83 -5.17 11.23 5.80
C PRO A 83 -5.25 12.76 5.81
N ALA A 84 -5.65 13.41 4.70
CA ALA A 84 -5.75 14.87 4.57
C ALA A 84 -6.97 15.48 5.31
N VAL A 85 -7.40 14.84 6.39
CA VAL A 85 -8.56 15.23 7.21
C VAL A 85 -8.21 16.09 8.43
N GLY A 86 -7.00 16.62 8.48
CA GLY A 86 -6.48 17.35 9.65
C GLY A 86 -6.16 16.43 10.84
N GLY A 87 -5.51 16.98 11.87
CA GLY A 87 -5.12 16.19 13.04
C GLY A 87 -6.30 15.57 13.77
N ARG A 88 -7.41 16.30 13.93
CA ARG A 88 -8.63 15.75 14.54
C ARG A 88 -9.17 14.55 13.75
N GLY A 89 -9.15 14.63 12.42
CA GLY A 89 -9.62 13.54 11.56
C GLY A 89 -8.74 12.28 11.66
N LEU A 90 -7.43 12.45 11.83
CA LEU A 90 -6.51 11.34 12.06
C LEU A 90 -6.89 10.55 13.33
N TYR A 91 -6.97 11.24 14.47
CA TYR A 91 -7.36 10.61 15.75
C TYR A 91 -8.77 10.06 15.70
N GLY A 92 -9.73 10.82 15.12
CA GLY A 92 -11.11 10.37 14.98
C GLY A 92 -11.23 9.11 14.12
N GLY A 93 -10.45 9.01 13.06
CA GLY A 93 -10.39 7.81 12.22
C GLY A 93 -9.88 6.59 12.97
N ILE A 94 -8.85 6.74 13.80
CA ILE A 94 -8.33 5.67 14.67
C ILE A 94 -9.40 5.24 15.68
N VAL A 95 -9.99 6.19 16.41
CA VAL A 95 -11.04 5.90 17.42
C VAL A 95 -12.22 5.17 16.79
N THR A 96 -12.71 5.64 15.63
CA THR A 96 -13.82 4.99 14.92
C THR A 96 -13.46 3.57 14.47
N ALA A 97 -12.26 3.37 13.96
CA ALA A 97 -11.80 2.06 13.52
C ALA A 97 -11.66 1.06 14.69
N LEU A 98 -11.39 1.56 15.89
CA LEU A 98 -11.35 0.77 17.14
C LEU A 98 -12.74 0.61 17.79
N GLY A 99 -13.81 1.07 17.13
CA GLY A 99 -15.18 0.93 17.60
C GLY A 99 -15.62 1.96 18.63
N GLY A 100 -14.82 3.02 18.83
CA GLY A 100 -15.15 4.13 19.71
C GLY A 100 -15.91 5.25 19.01
N GLU A 101 -16.60 6.08 19.78
CA GLU A 101 -17.21 7.33 19.31
C GLU A 101 -16.23 8.50 19.55
N PRO A 102 -15.75 9.20 18.47
CA PRO A 102 -14.72 10.23 18.62
C PRO A 102 -15.19 11.44 19.41
N ARG A 103 -14.50 11.80 20.48
CA ARG A 103 -14.78 13.01 21.27
C ARG A 103 -14.59 14.26 20.43
N PHE A 104 -15.42 15.27 20.71
CA PHE A 104 -15.46 16.50 19.90
C PHE A 104 -14.17 17.31 20.00
N HIS A 105 -13.67 17.54 21.21
CA HIS A 105 -12.48 18.34 21.45
C HIS A 105 -11.19 17.52 21.31
N LYS A 106 -10.22 18.04 20.59
CA LYS A 106 -8.93 17.37 20.36
C LYS A 106 -8.21 17.01 21.69
N ALA A 107 -8.31 17.88 22.69
CA ALA A 107 -7.74 17.65 24.02
C ALA A 107 -8.29 16.40 24.72
N ALA A 108 -9.52 15.99 24.41
CA ALA A 108 -10.14 14.77 24.92
C ALA A 108 -10.00 13.58 23.96
N LEU A 109 -9.83 13.87 22.67
CA LEU A 109 -9.72 12.86 21.63
C LEU A 109 -8.32 12.19 21.62
N ILE A 110 -7.27 12.94 21.90
CA ILE A 110 -5.90 12.41 21.98
C ILE A 110 -5.78 11.33 23.07
N PRO A 111 -6.11 11.59 24.37
CA PRO A 111 -6.05 10.56 25.39
C PRO A 111 -7.00 9.40 25.09
N GLN A 112 -8.20 9.65 24.58
CA GLN A 112 -9.11 8.58 24.14
C GLN A 112 -8.44 7.64 23.11
N THR A 113 -7.71 8.20 22.15
CA THR A 113 -7.01 7.39 21.15
C THR A 113 -5.92 6.53 21.78
N VAL A 114 -5.15 7.10 22.69
CA VAL A 114 -4.08 6.38 23.41
C VAL A 114 -4.67 5.26 24.26
N GLU A 115 -5.76 5.51 24.98
CA GLU A 115 -6.47 4.51 25.80
C GLU A 115 -6.97 3.34 24.94
N LEU A 116 -7.59 3.61 23.79
CA LEU A 116 -8.10 2.57 22.89
C LEU A 116 -6.97 1.75 22.25
N LEU A 117 -5.86 2.38 21.87
CA LEU A 117 -4.69 1.67 21.34
C LEU A 117 -4.09 0.76 22.42
N ALA A 118 -3.99 1.23 23.66
CA ALA A 118 -3.51 0.44 24.79
C ALA A 118 -4.46 -0.72 25.12
N ALA A 119 -5.78 -0.52 25.04
CA ALA A 119 -6.78 -1.54 25.28
C ALA A 119 -6.71 -2.69 24.25
N GLU A 120 -6.41 -2.41 22.97
CA GLU A 120 -6.20 -3.46 21.97
C GLU A 120 -5.08 -4.42 22.36
N GLU A 121 -4.00 -3.89 22.92
CA GLU A 121 -2.88 -4.70 23.37
C GLU A 121 -3.17 -5.42 24.72
N HIS A 122 -3.53 -4.66 25.75
CA HIS A 122 -3.62 -5.19 27.12
C HIS A 122 -4.86 -6.05 27.36
N GLU A 123 -5.99 -5.70 26.75
CA GLU A 123 -7.25 -6.42 26.98
C GLU A 123 -7.52 -7.48 25.92
N ARG A 124 -7.15 -7.20 24.65
CA ARG A 124 -7.47 -8.08 23.52
C ARG A 124 -6.26 -8.87 23.01
N GLY A 125 -5.05 -8.57 23.48
CA GLY A 125 -3.81 -9.21 23.06
C GLY A 125 -3.49 -8.98 21.57
N ARG A 126 -3.98 -7.87 20.99
CA ARG A 126 -3.82 -7.57 19.56
C ARG A 126 -2.88 -6.40 19.33
N THR A 127 -2.02 -6.53 18.34
CA THR A 127 -1.18 -5.43 17.86
C THR A 127 -1.95 -4.61 16.83
N VAL A 128 -2.06 -3.31 17.03
CA VAL A 128 -2.64 -2.41 16.04
C VAL A 128 -1.63 -2.15 14.91
N VAL A 129 -2.09 -2.22 13.67
CA VAL A 129 -1.33 -1.87 12.47
C VAL A 129 -2.04 -0.69 11.81
N LEU A 130 -1.50 0.52 12.01
CA LEU A 130 -1.99 1.75 11.40
C LEU A 130 -1.34 1.98 10.05
N ILE A 131 -2.15 2.07 9.00
CA ILE A 131 -1.69 2.33 7.64
C ILE A 131 -2.27 3.67 7.19
N LEU A 132 -1.38 4.60 6.86
CA LEU A 132 -1.73 5.89 6.28
C LEU A 132 -1.32 5.88 4.81
N ASP A 133 -2.28 5.65 3.92
CA ASP A 133 -2.03 5.75 2.47
C ASP A 133 -2.09 7.22 2.04
N GLU A 134 -1.44 7.55 0.93
CA GLU A 134 -1.25 8.93 0.45
C GLU A 134 -0.64 9.86 1.53
N ALA A 135 0.25 9.33 2.38
CA ALA A 135 0.84 10.06 3.51
C ALA A 135 1.68 11.29 3.11
N HIS A 136 1.97 11.47 1.81
CA HIS A 136 2.57 12.69 1.29
C HIS A 136 1.64 13.92 1.38
N LEU A 137 0.33 13.69 1.59
CA LEU A 137 -0.68 14.75 1.82
C LEU A 137 -0.79 15.19 3.28
N LEU A 138 -0.17 14.47 4.23
CA LEU A 138 -0.15 14.85 5.64
C LEU A 138 0.49 16.23 5.81
N THR A 139 -0.08 17.05 6.70
CA THR A 139 0.52 18.32 7.10
C THR A 139 1.73 18.10 8.01
N SER A 140 2.51 19.13 8.26
CA SER A 140 3.65 19.06 9.20
C SER A 140 3.19 18.71 10.61
N ASP A 141 2.08 19.31 11.05
CA ASP A 141 1.50 19.07 12.37
C ASP A 141 1.02 17.61 12.50
N GLN A 142 0.42 17.05 11.45
CA GLN A 142 -0.01 15.64 11.47
C GLN A 142 1.17 14.67 11.53
N LEU A 143 2.28 14.95 10.86
CA LEU A 143 3.50 14.16 10.96
C LEU A 143 4.10 14.22 12.36
N GLU A 144 4.06 15.39 13.01
CA GLU A 144 4.51 15.54 14.39
C GLU A 144 3.56 14.84 15.38
N GLU A 145 2.26 14.91 15.17
CA GLU A 145 1.26 14.17 15.96
C GLU A 145 1.48 12.66 15.88
N LEU A 146 1.79 12.13 14.71
CA LEU A 146 2.13 10.72 14.55
C LEU A 146 3.40 10.36 15.33
N ARG A 147 4.43 11.22 15.28
CA ARG A 147 5.65 11.03 16.07
C ARG A 147 5.33 10.95 17.56
N LEU A 148 4.49 11.85 18.04
CA LEU A 148 4.09 11.87 19.46
C LEU A 148 3.24 10.64 19.82
N LEU A 149 2.34 10.21 18.93
CA LEU A 149 1.49 9.05 19.16
C LEU A 149 2.29 7.73 19.22
N THR A 150 3.40 7.63 18.47
CA THR A 150 4.30 6.47 18.51
C THR A 150 5.25 6.50 19.72
N ASN A 151 5.20 7.57 20.54
CA ASN A 151 6.05 7.72 21.71
C ASN A 151 5.28 7.28 22.97
N ALA A 152 5.38 6.01 23.33
CA ALA A 152 4.87 5.49 24.59
C ALA A 152 6.05 5.18 25.55
N ASP A 153 5.77 5.18 26.85
CA ASP A 153 6.69 4.76 27.91
C ASP A 153 8.11 5.34 27.80
N MET A 154 8.21 6.66 27.55
CA MET A 154 9.49 7.35 27.41
C MET A 154 10.42 6.74 26.35
N ASP A 155 9.88 6.43 25.17
CA ASP A 155 10.57 5.82 24.01
C ASP A 155 10.96 4.34 24.16
N SER A 156 10.56 3.66 25.20
CA SER A 156 10.92 2.25 25.38
C SER A 156 10.07 1.29 24.52
N HIS A 157 8.89 1.73 24.10
CA HIS A 157 7.92 0.88 23.37
C HIS A 157 7.02 1.69 22.45
N SER A 158 6.69 1.13 21.28
CA SER A 158 5.63 1.66 20.41
C SER A 158 4.35 0.84 20.59
N PRO A 159 3.21 1.48 20.90
CA PRO A 159 1.96 0.76 21.16
C PRO A 159 1.36 0.13 19.89
N PHE A 160 1.86 0.48 18.71
CA PHE A 160 1.35 -0.01 17.43
C PHE A 160 2.42 0.08 16.33
N ALA A 161 2.24 -0.70 15.26
CA ALA A 161 2.98 -0.52 14.02
C ALA A 161 2.35 0.61 13.20
N CYS A 162 3.16 1.48 12.59
CA CYS A 162 2.69 2.56 11.75
C CYS A 162 3.38 2.54 10.37
N LEU A 163 2.60 2.51 9.30
CA LEU A 163 3.09 2.51 7.93
C LEU A 163 2.63 3.77 7.19
N LEU A 164 3.57 4.61 6.81
CA LEU A 164 3.35 5.77 5.95
C LEU A 164 3.61 5.39 4.51
N ILE A 165 2.55 5.34 3.70
CA ILE A 165 2.62 4.97 2.30
C ILE A 165 2.43 6.23 1.46
N GLY A 166 3.35 6.53 0.55
CA GLY A 166 3.23 7.76 -0.22
C GLY A 166 4.10 7.86 -1.46
N GLN A 167 4.07 9.03 -2.08
CA GLN A 167 4.91 9.36 -3.23
C GLN A 167 6.35 9.71 -2.76
N PRO A 168 7.33 9.76 -3.69
CA PRO A 168 8.73 10.11 -3.33
C PRO A 168 8.89 11.47 -2.64
N THR A 169 7.92 12.38 -2.81
CA THR A 169 7.85 13.66 -2.13
C THR A 169 7.78 13.52 -0.61
N LEU A 170 7.11 12.47 -0.09
CA LEU A 170 7.06 12.18 1.34
C LEU A 170 8.47 11.95 1.90
N ARG A 171 9.27 11.10 1.24
CA ARG A 171 10.65 10.81 1.66
C ARG A 171 11.52 12.06 1.68
N ARG A 172 11.40 12.92 0.65
CA ARG A 172 12.14 14.19 0.58
C ARG A 172 11.76 15.12 1.73
N ARG A 173 10.46 15.21 2.02
CA ARG A 173 9.92 16.05 3.10
C ARG A 173 10.40 15.62 4.48
N ILE A 174 10.33 14.32 4.79
CA ILE A 174 10.78 13.78 6.10
C ILE A 174 12.28 14.06 6.34
N LYS A 175 13.09 14.13 5.29
CA LYS A 175 14.52 14.44 5.41
C LYS A 175 14.85 15.92 5.70
N LEU A 176 13.86 16.81 5.69
CA LEU A 176 14.09 18.20 6.11
C LEU A 176 14.40 18.26 7.61
N GLY A 177 15.28 19.16 8.00
CA GLY A 177 15.71 19.30 9.40
C GLY A 177 14.56 19.50 10.41
N THR A 178 13.44 20.10 9.96
CA THR A 178 12.21 20.24 10.76
C THR A 178 11.60 18.91 11.20
N PHE A 179 11.90 17.81 10.51
CA PHE A 179 11.41 16.46 10.83
C PHE A 179 12.50 15.52 11.35
N ALA A 180 13.66 16.05 11.79
CA ALA A 180 14.78 15.23 12.25
C ALA A 180 14.37 14.21 13.33
N ALA A 181 13.52 14.62 14.29
CA ALA A 181 13.03 13.74 15.35
C ALA A 181 12.12 12.62 14.81
N LEU A 182 11.29 12.90 13.81
CA LEU A 182 10.48 11.88 13.12
C LEU A 182 11.38 10.96 12.29
N ASP A 183 12.34 11.53 11.54
CA ASP A 183 13.25 10.75 10.69
C ASP A 183 14.06 9.74 11.52
N GLN A 184 14.52 10.10 12.72
CA GLN A 184 15.22 9.18 13.62
C GLN A 184 14.37 8.00 14.09
N ARG A 185 13.05 8.15 14.18
CA ARG A 185 12.13 7.10 14.61
C ARG A 185 11.74 6.11 13.51
N ILE A 186 11.99 6.45 12.25
CA ILE A 186 11.63 5.58 11.13
C ILE A 186 12.62 4.43 11.05
N ALA A 187 12.19 3.24 11.45
CA ALA A 187 12.98 2.02 11.38
C ALA A 187 13.04 1.42 9.97
N LEU A 188 11.94 1.55 9.20
CA LEU A 188 11.88 1.07 7.82
C LEU A 188 11.77 2.23 6.84
N ARG A 189 12.71 2.27 5.87
CA ARG A 189 12.61 3.14 4.69
C ARG A 189 12.77 2.29 3.45
N TYR A 190 11.71 2.21 2.66
CA TYR A 190 11.74 1.45 1.42
C TYR A 190 11.18 2.28 0.26
N THR A 191 11.80 2.15 -0.91
CA THR A 191 11.30 2.77 -2.14
C THR A 191 11.00 1.66 -3.13
N LEU A 192 9.73 1.51 -3.47
CA LEU A 192 9.28 0.53 -4.45
C LEU A 192 9.69 1.01 -5.84
N THR A 193 10.57 0.25 -6.48
CA THR A 193 11.08 0.53 -7.82
C THR A 193 10.17 -0.07 -8.90
N ALA A 194 10.30 0.42 -10.12
CA ALA A 194 9.65 -0.13 -11.29
C ALA A 194 10.19 -1.53 -11.61
N MET A 195 9.40 -2.30 -12.36
CA MET A 195 9.79 -3.61 -12.90
C MET A 195 10.87 -3.45 -13.99
N SER A 196 11.76 -4.42 -14.10
CA SER A 196 12.64 -4.60 -15.25
C SER A 196 11.85 -5.06 -16.48
N ASP A 197 12.52 -5.10 -17.66
CA ASP A 197 11.94 -5.63 -18.89
C ASP A 197 11.46 -7.06 -18.72
N THR A 198 12.28 -7.92 -18.11
CA THR A 198 11.98 -9.32 -17.84
C THR A 198 10.83 -9.48 -16.85
N GLU A 199 10.79 -8.64 -15.80
CA GLU A 199 9.70 -8.64 -14.84
C GLU A 199 8.40 -8.13 -15.46
N THR A 200 8.46 -7.18 -16.40
CA THR A 200 7.29 -6.72 -17.15
C THR A 200 6.73 -7.83 -18.03
N ALA A 201 7.56 -8.57 -18.75
CA ALA A 201 7.14 -9.72 -19.54
C ALA A 201 6.47 -10.79 -18.67
N SER A 202 7.08 -11.13 -17.54
CA SER A 202 6.52 -12.06 -16.55
C SER A 202 5.20 -11.55 -15.96
N TYR A 203 5.08 -10.25 -15.68
CA TYR A 203 3.87 -9.61 -15.20
C TYR A 203 2.71 -9.74 -16.19
N LEU A 204 2.96 -9.46 -17.48
CA LEU A 204 1.96 -9.59 -18.54
C LEU A 204 1.51 -11.03 -18.69
N ALA A 205 2.45 -12.00 -18.79
CA ALA A 205 2.16 -13.42 -18.88
C ALA A 205 1.34 -13.93 -17.68
N HIS A 206 1.70 -13.52 -16.46
CA HIS A 206 0.96 -13.87 -15.25
C HIS A 206 -0.51 -13.41 -15.31
N HIS A 207 -0.77 -12.17 -15.72
CA HIS A 207 -2.13 -11.65 -15.80
C HIS A 207 -2.95 -12.28 -16.92
N LEU A 208 -2.31 -12.69 -18.03
CA LEU A 208 -2.96 -13.46 -19.10
C LEU A 208 -3.31 -14.87 -18.61
N ALA A 209 -2.40 -15.54 -17.92
CA ALA A 209 -2.65 -16.85 -17.31
C ALA A 209 -3.80 -16.81 -16.30
N LEU A 210 -3.87 -15.78 -15.47
CA LEU A 210 -5.01 -15.54 -14.57
C LEU A 210 -6.33 -15.32 -15.34
N ALA A 211 -6.27 -14.81 -16.57
CA ALA A 211 -7.44 -14.65 -17.43
C ALA A 211 -7.78 -15.91 -18.24
N GLY A 212 -7.07 -17.03 -18.01
CA GLY A 212 -7.32 -18.32 -18.66
C GLY A 212 -6.52 -18.54 -19.95
N ARG A 213 -5.57 -17.64 -20.29
CA ARG A 213 -4.75 -17.74 -21.50
C ARG A 213 -3.30 -18.05 -21.17
N SER A 214 -2.80 -19.20 -21.60
CA SER A 214 -1.42 -19.65 -21.37
C SER A 214 -0.44 -19.25 -22.49
N ASP A 215 -0.94 -19.01 -23.70
CA ASP A 215 -0.14 -18.58 -24.85
C ASP A 215 0.07 -17.05 -24.84
N PRO A 216 1.21 -16.57 -25.39
CA PRO A 216 1.50 -15.14 -25.46
C PRO A 216 0.44 -14.40 -26.30
N LEU A 217 -0.05 -13.28 -25.76
CA LEU A 217 -0.91 -12.35 -26.49
C LEU A 217 -0.10 -11.24 -27.16
N PHE A 218 0.98 -10.84 -26.54
CA PHE A 218 1.86 -9.78 -27.00
C PHE A 218 3.14 -10.39 -27.57
N SER A 219 3.59 -9.90 -28.73
CA SER A 219 4.92 -10.21 -29.26
C SER A 219 6.01 -9.62 -28.36
N ASP A 220 7.25 -10.05 -28.55
CA ASP A 220 8.39 -9.50 -27.80
C ASP A 220 8.53 -7.99 -28.01
N ASP A 221 8.37 -7.51 -29.26
CA ASP A 221 8.40 -6.07 -29.58
C ASP A 221 7.27 -5.31 -28.89
N ALA A 222 6.05 -5.87 -28.87
CA ALA A 222 4.92 -5.26 -28.16
C ALA A 222 5.15 -5.21 -26.65
N THR A 223 5.73 -6.26 -26.08
CA THR A 223 6.09 -6.34 -24.66
C THR A 223 7.16 -5.29 -24.32
N ALA A 224 8.19 -5.17 -25.14
CA ALA A 224 9.23 -4.15 -24.99
C ALA A 224 8.65 -2.73 -25.09
N LEU A 225 7.75 -2.49 -26.03
CA LEU A 225 7.08 -1.20 -26.18
C LEU A 225 6.19 -0.87 -24.95
N LEU A 226 5.43 -1.85 -24.44
CA LEU A 226 4.62 -1.70 -23.23
C LEU A 226 5.49 -1.34 -22.02
N HIS A 227 6.66 -1.99 -21.89
CA HIS A 227 7.61 -1.65 -20.83
C HIS A 227 8.15 -0.23 -20.98
N GLN A 228 8.61 0.13 -22.19
CA GLN A 228 9.18 1.44 -22.48
C GLN A 228 8.18 2.57 -22.19
N VAL A 229 6.94 2.46 -22.68
CA VAL A 229 5.88 3.46 -22.47
C VAL A 229 5.47 3.51 -20.99
N GLY A 230 5.33 2.35 -20.35
CA GLY A 230 4.95 2.23 -18.94
C GLY A 230 6.10 2.46 -17.96
N ARG A 231 7.36 2.55 -18.46
CA ARG A 231 8.58 2.66 -17.63
C ARG A 231 8.62 1.61 -16.53
N GLY A 232 8.16 0.40 -16.83
CA GLY A 232 8.07 -0.69 -15.86
C GLY A 232 7.10 -0.46 -14.69
N THR A 233 6.30 0.61 -14.71
CA THR A 233 5.32 0.86 -13.63
C THR A 233 4.07 0.02 -13.89
N PRO A 234 3.64 -0.87 -12.97
CA PRO A 234 2.53 -1.81 -13.18
C PRO A 234 1.26 -1.18 -13.76
N ARG A 235 0.79 -0.06 -13.19
CA ARG A 235 -0.42 0.61 -13.70
C ARG A 235 -0.23 1.19 -15.10
N ALA A 236 0.94 1.77 -15.39
CA ALA A 236 1.23 2.38 -16.69
C ALA A 236 1.44 1.32 -17.78
N VAL A 237 1.93 0.14 -17.42
CA VAL A 237 2.01 -1.04 -18.32
C VAL A 237 0.61 -1.64 -18.54
N THR A 238 -0.18 -1.77 -17.48
CA THR A 238 -1.53 -2.36 -17.55
C THR A 238 -2.47 -1.58 -18.46
N ASN A 239 -2.47 -0.26 -18.38
CA ASN A 239 -3.42 0.56 -19.14
C ASN A 239 -3.35 0.30 -20.65
N PRO A 240 -2.20 0.41 -21.34
CA PRO A 240 -2.09 0.09 -22.74
C PRO A 240 -2.25 -1.42 -23.01
N ALA A 241 -1.81 -2.32 -22.11
CA ALA A 241 -1.99 -3.76 -22.26
C ALA A 241 -3.47 -4.18 -22.29
N VAL A 242 -4.35 -3.47 -21.59
CA VAL A 242 -5.81 -3.68 -21.66
C VAL A 242 -6.39 -3.12 -22.95
N GLN A 243 -5.90 -1.97 -23.40
CA GLN A 243 -6.48 -1.27 -24.54
C GLN A 243 -6.03 -1.85 -25.89
N ALA A 244 -4.80 -2.38 -25.99
CA ALA A 244 -4.27 -2.89 -27.24
C ALA A 244 -5.14 -4.04 -27.85
N PRO A 245 -5.56 -5.06 -27.11
CA PRO A 245 -6.46 -6.08 -27.64
C PRO A 245 -7.84 -5.52 -28.05
N VAL A 246 -8.34 -4.52 -27.32
CA VAL A 246 -9.60 -3.85 -27.66
C VAL A 246 -9.50 -3.13 -29.00
N ALA A 247 -8.40 -2.39 -29.21
CA ALA A 247 -8.13 -1.67 -30.46
C ALA A 247 -7.95 -2.65 -31.63
N ALA A 248 -7.16 -3.71 -31.44
CA ALA A 248 -6.91 -4.71 -32.47
C ALA A 248 -8.17 -5.50 -32.87
N TYR A 249 -9.09 -5.72 -31.92
CA TYR A 249 -10.38 -6.38 -32.21
C TYR A 249 -11.35 -5.46 -32.98
N ALA A 250 -11.21 -4.13 -32.82
CA ALA A 250 -12.08 -3.15 -33.46
C ALA A 250 -11.63 -2.75 -34.86
N ALA A 251 -10.37 -3.05 -35.24
CA ALA A 251 -9.80 -2.80 -36.57
C ALA A 251 -10.17 -3.91 -37.56
#